data_f14c76ec7427acf25164d9db74209b01
#
_entry.id   f14c76ec7427acf25164d9db74209b01
#
_cell.length_a   1.000
_cell.length_b   1.000
_cell.length_c   1.000
_cell.angle_alpha   90.00
_cell.angle_beta   90.00
_cell.angle_gamma   90.00
#
_symmetry.space_group_name_H-M   'P 1'
#
loop_
_entity.id
_entity.type
_entity.pdbx_description
1 polymer ?
#
loop_
_entity_poly.entity_id
_entity_poly.type
_entity_poly.pdbx_seq_one_letter_code
_entity_poly.pdbx_strand_id
1 'polypeptide(L)'
;MKKMLVPMMAVALVAAAGCTTQTRRYAEGEVRQTVAGFSEEDINDTVSRAVQSILSLDRIKVPQGANRAIVVIENVVNDTNSRGRDASALAEALGQSLREELTNSGKVVVYNKEAGQYAQVRVTPQYRLAGRLTERNMRQDDGDFQKEYNLNLTFVELATGLEFWQKRVHVGKLVDKKNVMN
;
A
#
# COMPACT_ATOMS: atom_id res chain seq x y z
N MET A 1 45.15 43.13 58.36
CA MET A 1 43.84 42.90 57.75
C MET A 1 44.02 42.69 56.25
N LYS A 2 44.03 41.42 55.79
CA LYS A 2 44.19 41.08 54.39
C LYS A 2 42.80 40.72 53.81
N LYS A 3 42.32 41.54 52.87
CA LYS A 3 41.11 41.28 52.13
C LYS A 3 41.38 40.27 50.98
N MET A 4 40.80 39.08 51.07
CA MET A 4 40.83 38.10 50.01
C MET A 4 39.71 38.45 48.99
N LEU A 5 40.13 38.74 47.75
CA LEU A 5 39.23 38.84 46.61
C LEU A 5 39.00 37.42 46.05
N VAL A 6 37.75 36.99 45.99
CA VAL A 6 37.34 35.75 45.32
C VAL A 6 36.91 36.10 43.93
N PRO A 7 37.50 35.49 42.86
CA PRO A 7 37.00 35.71 41.49
C PRO A 7 35.76 34.85 41.29
N MET A 8 34.70 35.51 40.86
CA MET A 8 33.43 34.92 40.47
C MET A 8 33.58 34.35 39.03
N MET A 9 33.65 33.05 38.92
CA MET A 9 33.77 32.33 37.64
C MET A 9 32.35 32.19 37.07
N ALA A 10 32.04 32.96 35.99
CA ALA A 10 30.80 32.85 35.26
C ALA A 10 30.86 31.62 34.33
N VAL A 11 30.09 30.60 34.67
CA VAL A 11 29.89 29.42 33.79
C VAL A 11 28.83 29.77 32.76
N ALA A 12 29.23 30.00 31.51
CA ALA A 12 28.32 30.12 30.37
C ALA A 12 27.78 28.74 30.00
N LEU A 13 26.53 28.46 30.31
CA LEU A 13 25.80 27.29 29.78
C LEU A 13 25.47 27.54 28.32
N VAL A 14 26.21 26.90 27.43
CA VAL A 14 25.83 26.79 26.02
C VAL A 14 24.73 25.75 25.91
N ALA A 15 23.48 26.22 25.75
CA ALA A 15 22.35 25.36 25.39
C ALA A 15 22.51 24.93 23.92
N ALA A 16 23.11 23.78 23.67
CA ALA A 16 23.09 23.15 22.38
C ALA A 16 21.64 22.69 22.14
N ALA A 17 20.88 23.46 21.34
CA ALA A 17 19.62 23.02 20.78
C ALA A 17 19.92 21.94 19.72
N GLY A 18 20.15 20.73 20.20
CA GLY A 18 20.22 19.54 19.35
C GLY A 18 18.82 19.28 18.80
N CYS A 19 18.63 19.43 17.49
CA CYS A 19 17.50 18.84 16.80
C CYS A 19 17.59 17.32 16.94
N THR A 20 17.06 16.78 18.02
CA THR A 20 16.88 15.35 18.17
C THR A 20 15.74 14.95 17.27
N THR A 21 16.07 14.35 16.12
CA THR A 21 15.12 13.56 15.33
C THR A 21 14.66 12.43 16.24
N GLN A 22 13.55 12.63 16.96
CA GLN A 22 12.96 11.57 17.76
C GLN A 22 12.44 10.51 16.79
N THR A 23 13.17 9.42 16.67
CA THR A 23 12.66 8.20 16.07
C THR A 23 11.57 7.67 17.02
N ARG A 24 10.31 8.01 16.75
CA ARG A 24 9.18 7.54 17.54
C ARG A 24 9.05 6.03 17.32
N ARG A 25 9.30 5.25 18.37
CA ARG A 25 8.94 3.83 18.37
C ARG A 25 7.45 3.75 18.66
N TYR A 26 6.70 3.16 17.74
CA TYR A 26 5.27 2.93 17.94
C TYR A 26 5.08 1.80 18.95
N ALA A 27 4.10 1.97 19.86
CA ALA A 27 3.68 0.89 20.75
C ALA A 27 2.91 -0.17 19.94
N GLU A 28 2.95 -1.41 20.42
CA GLU A 28 2.16 -2.49 19.83
C GLU A 28 0.68 -2.13 19.91
N GLY A 29 -0.02 -2.09 18.75
CA GLY A 29 -1.42 -1.64 18.63
C GLY A 29 -1.60 -0.15 18.23
N GLU A 30 -0.52 0.63 18.07
CA GLU A 30 -0.63 1.99 17.56
C GLU A 30 -0.78 1.97 16.03
N VAL A 31 -1.89 2.51 15.51
CA VAL A 31 -2.18 2.58 14.07
C VAL A 31 -1.15 3.47 13.38
N ARG A 32 -0.36 2.88 12.49
CA ARG A 32 0.61 3.60 11.65
C ARG A 32 -0.10 4.17 10.43
N GLN A 33 -0.04 5.47 10.23
CA GLN A 33 -0.26 6.04 8.90
C GLN A 33 1.00 5.77 8.07
N THR A 34 0.90 4.84 7.12
CA THR A 34 2.08 4.39 6.36
C THR A 34 2.25 5.12 5.05
N VAL A 35 1.17 5.32 4.30
CA VAL A 35 1.24 5.86 2.94
C VAL A 35 0.01 6.67 2.60
N ALA A 36 0.20 7.88 2.06
CA ALA A 36 -0.89 8.74 1.58
C ALA A 36 -2.00 9.00 2.61
N GLY A 37 -1.69 8.89 3.91
CA GLY A 37 -2.66 9.07 4.99
C GLY A 37 -3.48 7.82 5.34
N PHE A 38 -3.23 6.68 4.68
CA PHE A 38 -3.83 5.38 5.03
C PHE A 38 -2.97 4.61 6.02
N SER A 39 -3.63 3.89 6.91
CA SER A 39 -2.97 2.97 7.82
C SER A 39 -2.64 1.64 7.13
N GLU A 40 -1.74 0.88 7.74
CA GLU A 40 -1.47 -0.50 7.31
C GLU A 40 -2.73 -1.37 7.41
N GLU A 41 -3.58 -1.10 8.41
CA GLU A 41 -4.86 -1.78 8.59
C GLU A 41 -5.84 -1.51 7.43
N ASP A 42 -5.94 -0.26 6.95
CA ASP A 42 -6.78 0.09 5.78
C ASP A 42 -6.33 -0.66 4.52
N ILE A 43 -5.01 -0.77 4.32
CA ILE A 43 -4.43 -1.48 3.19
C ILE A 43 -4.74 -2.98 3.30
N ASN A 44 -4.50 -3.59 4.45
CA ASN A 44 -4.72 -5.00 4.69
C ASN A 44 -6.21 -5.37 4.57
N ASP A 45 -7.13 -4.58 5.14
CA ASP A 45 -8.57 -4.79 5.01
C ASP A 45 -9.04 -4.72 3.55
N THR A 46 -8.51 -3.75 2.78
CA THR A 46 -8.78 -3.63 1.35
C THR A 46 -8.33 -4.86 0.58
N VAL A 47 -7.11 -5.32 0.86
CA VAL A 47 -6.51 -6.47 0.20
C VAL A 47 -7.23 -7.76 0.58
N SER A 48 -7.55 -7.96 1.85
CA SER A 48 -8.30 -9.13 2.32
C SER A 48 -9.65 -9.25 1.64
N ARG A 49 -10.41 -8.16 1.53
CA ARG A 49 -11.68 -8.14 0.78
C ARG A 49 -11.50 -8.47 -0.71
N ALA A 50 -10.41 -7.98 -1.31
CA ALA A 50 -10.07 -8.27 -2.69
C ALA A 50 -9.76 -9.76 -2.89
N VAL A 51 -8.86 -10.29 -2.07
CA VAL A 51 -8.39 -11.69 -2.14
C VAL A 51 -9.53 -12.67 -1.86
N GLN A 52 -10.33 -12.44 -0.83
CA GLN A 52 -11.53 -13.26 -0.56
C GLN A 52 -12.45 -13.33 -1.77
N SER A 53 -12.67 -12.19 -2.43
CA SER A 53 -13.49 -12.16 -3.63
C SER A 53 -12.88 -12.91 -4.82
N ILE A 54 -11.56 -12.86 -4.98
CA ILE A 54 -10.83 -13.61 -6.01
C ILE A 54 -10.92 -15.10 -5.72
N LEU A 55 -10.65 -15.51 -4.48
CA LEU A 55 -10.63 -16.93 -4.08
C LEU A 55 -12.01 -17.59 -4.04
N SER A 56 -13.08 -16.80 -4.08
CA SER A 56 -14.47 -17.29 -4.21
C SER A 56 -14.88 -17.52 -5.67
N LEU A 57 -14.00 -17.26 -6.65
CA LEU A 57 -14.33 -17.43 -8.06
C LEU A 57 -14.24 -18.91 -8.48
N ASP A 58 -15.36 -19.50 -8.85
CA ASP A 58 -15.44 -20.88 -9.37
C ASP A 58 -14.75 -21.04 -10.73
N ARG A 59 -14.45 -19.93 -11.41
CA ARG A 59 -13.79 -19.90 -12.71
C ARG A 59 -12.27 -20.10 -12.66
N ILE A 60 -11.65 -19.98 -11.51
CA ILE A 60 -10.21 -20.27 -11.38
C ILE A 60 -10.00 -21.77 -11.44
N LYS A 61 -9.77 -22.27 -12.64
CA LYS A 61 -9.56 -23.70 -12.88
C LYS A 61 -8.11 -24.07 -12.60
N VAL A 62 -7.93 -25.16 -11.90
CA VAL A 62 -6.62 -25.78 -11.72
C VAL A 62 -6.30 -26.59 -12.98
N PRO A 63 -5.15 -26.41 -13.62
CA PRO A 63 -4.77 -27.20 -14.80
C PRO A 63 -4.70 -28.69 -14.46
N GLN A 64 -4.96 -29.53 -15.47
CA GLN A 64 -4.84 -30.97 -15.32
C GLN A 64 -3.40 -31.37 -14.95
N GLY A 65 -3.23 -32.11 -13.87
CA GLY A 65 -1.92 -32.49 -13.33
C GLY A 65 -1.24 -31.46 -12.45
N ALA A 66 -1.86 -30.28 -12.23
CA ALA A 66 -1.40 -29.28 -11.27
C ALA A 66 -2.26 -29.33 -9.99
N ASN A 67 -1.67 -28.96 -8.88
CA ASN A 67 -2.41 -28.87 -7.61
C ASN A 67 -3.08 -27.50 -7.39
N ARG A 68 -2.66 -26.46 -8.12
CA ARG A 68 -3.12 -25.09 -7.96
C ARG A 68 -3.01 -24.33 -9.28
N ALA A 69 -3.85 -23.31 -9.44
CA ALA A 69 -3.77 -22.37 -10.54
C ALA A 69 -2.57 -21.43 -10.36
N ILE A 70 -1.93 -21.06 -11.47
CA ILE A 70 -0.76 -20.18 -11.48
C ILE A 70 -1.20 -18.81 -11.97
N VAL A 71 -1.01 -17.81 -11.12
CA VAL A 71 -1.42 -16.43 -11.36
C VAL A 71 -0.20 -15.53 -11.44
N VAL A 72 -0.10 -14.70 -12.46
CA VAL A 72 0.83 -13.58 -12.48
C VAL A 72 0.12 -12.34 -11.99
N ILE A 73 0.72 -11.65 -11.02
CA ILE A 73 0.20 -10.39 -10.50
C ILE A 73 1.04 -9.25 -11.08
N GLU A 74 0.39 -8.35 -11.79
CA GLU A 74 1.03 -7.15 -12.29
C GLU A 74 1.15 -6.10 -11.18
N ASN A 75 2.04 -5.13 -11.36
CA ASN A 75 2.13 -3.99 -10.47
C ASN A 75 0.83 -3.19 -10.56
N VAL A 76 0.35 -2.72 -9.41
CA VAL A 76 -0.81 -1.83 -9.38
C VAL A 76 -0.42 -0.49 -10.04
N VAL A 77 -1.16 -0.13 -11.07
CA VAL A 77 -0.94 1.13 -11.79
C VAL A 77 -1.56 2.27 -11.00
N ASN A 78 -0.79 3.32 -10.75
CA ASN A 78 -1.34 4.55 -10.20
C ASN A 78 -1.99 5.37 -11.33
N ASP A 79 -3.31 5.44 -11.32
CA ASP A 79 -4.14 6.22 -12.25
C ASP A 79 -4.93 7.29 -11.47
N THR A 80 -4.27 7.91 -10.51
CA THR A 80 -4.83 9.02 -9.75
C THR A 80 -4.37 10.35 -10.35
N ASN A 81 -5.16 11.41 -10.13
CA ASN A 81 -4.76 12.76 -10.47
C ASN A 81 -3.66 13.31 -9.54
N SER A 82 -3.47 12.66 -8.41
CA SER A 82 -2.42 12.95 -7.46
C SER A 82 -1.07 12.45 -7.99
N ARG A 83 -0.31 13.31 -8.65
CA ARG A 83 1.04 13.00 -9.17
C ARG A 83 2.10 12.89 -8.07
N GLY A 84 1.69 12.85 -6.80
CA GLY A 84 2.58 12.75 -5.65
C GLY A 84 3.18 11.36 -5.46
N ARG A 85 4.32 11.32 -4.76
CA ARG A 85 4.99 10.06 -4.37
C ARG A 85 4.06 9.15 -3.55
N ASP A 86 3.15 9.75 -2.78
CA ASP A 86 2.27 9.05 -1.84
C ASP A 86 1.27 8.11 -2.54
N ALA A 87 0.64 8.55 -3.65
CA ALA A 87 -0.28 7.70 -4.39
C ALA A 87 0.43 6.54 -5.10
N SER A 88 1.65 6.75 -5.57
CA SER A 88 2.47 5.70 -6.16
C SER A 88 2.92 4.69 -5.10
N ALA A 89 3.32 5.17 -3.93
CA ALA A 89 3.68 4.32 -2.80
C ALA A 89 2.47 3.53 -2.28
N LEU A 90 1.26 4.11 -2.27
CA LEU A 90 0.02 3.39 -1.94
C LEU A 90 -0.27 2.28 -2.97
N ALA A 91 -0.13 2.56 -4.26
CA ALA A 91 -0.31 1.56 -5.30
C ALA A 91 0.68 0.39 -5.16
N GLU A 92 1.94 0.70 -4.83
CA GLU A 92 2.99 -0.29 -4.57
C GLU A 92 2.66 -1.14 -3.33
N ALA A 93 2.29 -0.51 -2.21
CA ALA A 93 1.90 -1.20 -0.97
C ALA A 93 0.72 -2.15 -1.19
N LEU A 94 -0.33 -1.70 -1.88
CA LEU A 94 -1.48 -2.53 -2.25
C LEU A 94 -1.05 -3.72 -3.12
N GLY A 95 -0.16 -3.51 -4.08
CA GLY A 95 0.36 -4.56 -4.96
C GLY A 95 1.18 -5.61 -4.21
N GLN A 96 2.02 -5.19 -3.26
CA GLN A 96 2.81 -6.08 -2.41
C GLN A 96 1.92 -6.90 -1.49
N SER A 97 0.99 -6.27 -0.77
CA SER A 97 0.06 -6.96 0.12
C SER A 97 -0.84 -7.95 -0.64
N LEU A 98 -1.29 -7.63 -1.86
CA LEU A 98 -2.02 -8.57 -2.73
C LEU A 98 -1.20 -9.82 -3.06
N ARG A 99 0.10 -9.66 -3.37
CA ARG A 99 0.99 -10.81 -3.64
C ARG A 99 1.15 -11.68 -2.40
N GLU A 100 1.42 -11.05 -1.27
CA GLU A 100 1.61 -11.74 0.01
C GLU A 100 0.38 -12.54 0.40
N GLU A 101 -0.79 -11.92 0.41
CA GLU A 101 -2.01 -12.58 0.86
C GLU A 101 -2.47 -13.68 -0.10
N LEU A 102 -2.38 -13.47 -1.42
CA LEU A 102 -2.67 -14.52 -2.40
C LEU A 102 -1.69 -15.69 -2.29
N THR A 103 -0.41 -15.43 -2.05
CA THR A 103 0.60 -16.47 -1.82
C THR A 103 0.30 -17.26 -0.55
N ASN A 104 0.02 -16.55 0.55
CA ASN A 104 -0.25 -17.13 1.86
C ASN A 104 -1.58 -17.90 1.90
N SER A 105 -2.53 -17.57 1.02
CA SER A 105 -3.80 -18.31 0.91
C SER A 105 -3.60 -19.81 0.58
N GLY A 106 -2.48 -20.14 -0.05
CA GLY A 106 -2.18 -21.50 -0.51
C GLY A 106 -3.10 -22.05 -1.61
N LYS A 107 -4.10 -21.29 -2.07
CA LYS A 107 -5.07 -21.70 -3.09
C LYS A 107 -4.59 -21.48 -4.52
N VAL A 108 -3.69 -20.53 -4.71
CA VAL A 108 -3.04 -20.22 -5.99
C VAL A 108 -1.53 -20.23 -5.82
N VAL A 109 -0.81 -20.33 -6.95
CA VAL A 109 0.64 -20.10 -7.01
C VAL A 109 0.86 -18.75 -7.67
N VAL A 110 1.53 -17.84 -7.00
CA VAL A 110 1.89 -16.55 -7.60
C VAL A 110 3.20 -16.71 -8.36
N TYR A 111 3.15 -16.41 -9.66
CA TYR A 111 4.32 -16.47 -10.54
C TYR A 111 5.12 -15.18 -10.43
N ASN A 112 6.39 -15.30 -10.07
CA ASN A 112 7.34 -14.19 -10.08
C ASN A 112 8.03 -14.13 -11.46
N LYS A 113 7.75 -13.08 -12.24
CA LYS A 113 8.30 -12.88 -13.58
C LYS A 113 9.84 -12.78 -13.58
N GLU A 114 10.41 -12.10 -12.59
CA GLU A 114 11.85 -11.87 -12.48
C GLU A 114 12.59 -13.17 -12.15
N ALA A 115 12.11 -13.90 -11.14
CA ALA A 115 12.68 -15.20 -10.78
C ALA A 115 12.48 -16.24 -11.89
N GLY A 116 11.36 -16.17 -12.61
CA GLY A 116 11.03 -17.09 -13.69
C GLY A 116 11.99 -17.03 -14.88
N GLN A 117 12.71 -15.92 -15.08
CA GLN A 117 13.72 -15.78 -16.12
C GLN A 117 14.95 -16.69 -15.90
N TYR A 118 15.22 -17.01 -14.64
CA TYR A 118 16.36 -17.84 -14.23
C TYR A 118 15.96 -19.29 -13.96
N ALA A 119 14.67 -19.62 -14.06
CA ALA A 119 14.18 -20.96 -13.77
C ALA A 119 14.56 -21.94 -14.91
N GLN A 120 15.06 -23.11 -14.51
CA GLN A 120 15.38 -24.19 -15.47
C GLN A 120 14.12 -24.81 -16.09
N VAL A 121 13.00 -24.75 -15.37
CA VAL A 121 11.69 -25.23 -15.83
C VAL A 121 10.80 -24.03 -16.13
N ARG A 122 10.31 -23.95 -17.36
CA ARG A 122 9.36 -22.91 -17.76
C ARG A 122 7.97 -23.26 -17.25
N VAL A 123 7.47 -22.41 -16.38
CA VAL A 123 6.10 -22.46 -15.87
C VAL A 123 5.26 -21.42 -16.62
N THR A 124 4.11 -21.83 -17.14
CA THR A 124 3.20 -20.92 -17.85
C THR A 124 2.06 -20.50 -16.92
N PRO A 125 1.94 -19.22 -16.57
CA PRO A 125 0.79 -18.73 -15.82
C PRO A 125 -0.49 -18.90 -16.63
N GLN A 126 -1.59 -19.26 -15.96
CA GLN A 126 -2.91 -19.39 -16.60
C GLN A 126 -3.69 -18.07 -16.51
N TYR A 127 -3.43 -17.30 -15.47
CA TYR A 127 -4.20 -16.10 -15.16
C TYR A 127 -3.30 -14.90 -14.90
N ARG A 128 -3.85 -13.73 -15.16
CA ARG A 128 -3.25 -12.45 -14.86
C ARG A 128 -4.21 -11.63 -13.98
N LEU A 129 -3.71 -11.15 -12.84
CA LEU A 129 -4.36 -10.14 -12.03
C LEU A 129 -3.71 -8.79 -12.29
N ALA A 130 -4.47 -7.84 -12.79
CA ALA A 130 -4.07 -6.45 -12.95
C ALA A 130 -4.82 -5.58 -11.96
N GLY A 131 -4.13 -4.59 -11.39
CA GLY A 131 -4.69 -3.63 -10.45
C GLY A 131 -4.49 -2.20 -10.94
N ARG A 132 -5.46 -1.32 -10.67
CA ARG A 132 -5.40 0.11 -10.96
C ARG A 132 -5.95 0.89 -9.78
N LEU A 133 -5.13 1.76 -9.20
CA LEU A 133 -5.55 2.71 -8.17
C LEU A 133 -6.13 3.94 -8.85
N THR A 134 -7.37 4.29 -8.54
CA THR A 134 -8.06 5.47 -9.05
C THR A 134 -8.48 6.38 -7.91
N GLU A 135 -8.58 7.67 -8.21
CA GLU A 135 -9.02 8.72 -7.27
C GLU A 135 -10.29 9.39 -7.80
N ARG A 136 -11.22 9.65 -6.89
CA ARG A 136 -12.38 10.48 -7.14
C ARG A 136 -12.37 11.65 -6.15
N ASN A 137 -12.38 12.86 -6.70
CA ASN A 137 -12.49 14.08 -5.91
C ASN A 137 -13.95 14.47 -5.77
N MET A 138 -14.39 14.70 -4.54
CA MET A 138 -15.72 15.21 -4.22
C MET A 138 -15.58 16.50 -3.43
N ARG A 139 -16.36 17.52 -3.78
CA ARG A 139 -16.46 18.73 -3.00
C ARG A 139 -17.61 18.56 -2.02
N GLN A 140 -17.35 18.82 -0.75
CA GLN A 140 -18.40 18.83 0.26
C GLN A 140 -19.09 20.22 0.33
N ASP A 141 -20.28 20.25 0.91
CA ASP A 141 -21.08 21.48 1.01
C ASP A 141 -20.41 22.57 1.89
N ASP A 142 -19.56 22.15 2.84
CA ASP A 142 -18.74 23.04 3.65
C ASP A 142 -17.51 23.59 2.93
N GLY A 143 -17.30 23.14 1.68
CA GLY A 143 -16.21 23.55 0.81
C GLY A 143 -14.93 22.76 0.99
N ASP A 144 -14.90 21.76 1.87
CA ASP A 144 -13.79 20.81 1.99
C ASP A 144 -13.71 19.88 0.78
N PHE A 145 -12.51 19.42 0.46
CA PHE A 145 -12.30 18.44 -0.59
C PHE A 145 -12.11 17.07 0.04
N GLN A 146 -12.90 16.12 -0.43
CA GLN A 146 -12.76 14.73 -0.07
C GLN A 146 -12.20 13.95 -1.27
N LYS A 147 -11.14 13.21 -1.04
CA LYS A 147 -10.55 12.27 -2.02
C LYS A 147 -10.93 10.86 -1.63
N GLU A 148 -11.53 10.14 -2.55
CA GLU A 148 -11.88 8.74 -2.41
C GLU A 148 -10.95 7.90 -3.29
N TYR A 149 -10.28 6.91 -2.71
CA TYR A 149 -9.39 6.01 -3.42
C TYR A 149 -10.04 4.64 -3.60
N ASN A 150 -9.94 4.12 -4.81
CA ASN A 150 -10.50 2.83 -5.18
C ASN A 150 -9.45 1.99 -5.90
N LEU A 151 -9.32 0.72 -5.50
CA LEU A 151 -8.55 -0.30 -6.18
C LEU A 151 -9.45 -1.05 -7.16
N ASN A 152 -9.23 -0.87 -8.45
CA ASN A 152 -9.93 -1.60 -9.48
C ASN A 152 -9.07 -2.80 -9.89
N LEU A 153 -9.62 -3.99 -9.78
CA LEU A 153 -8.97 -5.25 -10.09
C LEU A 153 -9.62 -5.90 -11.30
N THR A 154 -8.80 -6.48 -12.16
CA THR A 154 -9.22 -7.19 -13.36
C THR A 154 -8.51 -8.54 -13.43
N PHE A 155 -9.27 -9.60 -13.64
CA PHE A 155 -8.74 -10.95 -13.80
C PHE A 155 -8.92 -11.44 -15.25
N VAL A 156 -7.82 -11.86 -15.84
CA VAL A 156 -7.74 -12.24 -17.26
C VAL A 156 -7.26 -13.67 -17.36
N GLU A 157 -7.92 -14.47 -18.20
CA GLU A 157 -7.44 -15.79 -18.62
C GLU A 157 -6.43 -15.60 -19.75
N LEU A 158 -5.18 -16.02 -19.55
CA LEU A 158 -4.10 -15.76 -20.51
C LEU A 158 -4.23 -16.58 -21.79
N ALA A 159 -4.85 -17.75 -21.74
CA ALA A 159 -5.06 -18.60 -22.91
C ALA A 159 -6.00 -17.98 -23.94
N THR A 160 -7.01 -17.25 -23.49
CA THR A 160 -8.05 -16.64 -24.33
C THR A 160 -7.93 -15.12 -24.45
N GLY A 161 -7.20 -14.48 -23.53
CA GLY A 161 -7.12 -13.03 -23.40
C GLY A 161 -8.41 -12.40 -22.85
N LEU A 162 -9.39 -13.20 -22.42
CA LEU A 162 -10.67 -12.71 -21.94
C LEU A 162 -10.61 -12.28 -20.48
N GLU A 163 -11.13 -11.07 -20.23
CA GLU A 163 -11.43 -10.61 -18.88
C GLU A 163 -12.71 -11.29 -18.41
N PHE A 164 -12.63 -12.03 -17.32
CA PHE A 164 -13.81 -12.74 -16.82
C PHE A 164 -14.28 -12.27 -15.44
N TRP A 165 -13.53 -11.36 -14.81
CA TRP A 165 -13.91 -10.78 -13.54
C TRP A 165 -13.28 -9.40 -13.36
N GLN A 166 -14.07 -8.49 -12.82
CA GLN A 166 -13.65 -7.16 -12.41
C GLN A 166 -14.26 -6.84 -11.06
N LYS A 167 -13.51 -6.15 -10.21
CA LYS A 167 -14.01 -5.63 -8.94
C LYS A 167 -13.36 -4.31 -8.58
N ARG A 168 -14.19 -3.41 -8.09
CA ARG A 168 -13.75 -2.19 -7.41
C ARG A 168 -13.80 -2.42 -5.91
N VAL A 169 -12.68 -2.20 -5.23
CA VAL A 169 -12.58 -2.25 -3.78
C VAL A 169 -12.27 -0.84 -3.29
N HIS A 170 -13.08 -0.36 -2.37
CA HIS A 170 -12.86 0.93 -1.74
C HIS A 170 -11.66 0.83 -0.79
N VAL A 171 -10.64 1.69 -0.97
CA VAL A 171 -9.46 1.75 -0.12
C VAL A 171 -9.73 2.64 1.09
N GLY A 172 -10.23 3.83 0.85
CA GLY A 172 -10.57 4.78 1.90
C GLY A 172 -10.81 6.19 1.37
N LYS A 173 -11.04 7.11 2.30
CA LYS A 173 -11.33 8.50 2.02
C LYS A 173 -10.39 9.40 2.82
N LEU A 174 -9.83 10.40 2.17
CA LEU A 174 -9.07 11.47 2.80
C LEU A 174 -9.85 12.78 2.68
N VAL A 175 -9.87 13.55 3.76
CA VAL A 175 -10.49 14.87 3.77
C VAL A 175 -9.38 15.91 3.89
N ASP A 176 -9.18 16.69 2.84
CA ASP A 176 -8.32 17.87 2.89
C ASP A 176 -9.12 19.02 3.50
N LYS A 177 -8.92 19.27 4.79
CA LYS A 177 -9.46 20.46 5.42
C LYS A 177 -8.80 21.69 4.82
N LYS A 178 -9.61 22.66 4.40
CA LYS A 178 -9.07 23.97 4.08
C LYS A 178 -8.27 24.45 5.27
N ASN A 179 -6.97 24.67 5.09
CA ASN A 179 -6.20 25.44 6.04
C ASN A 179 -6.87 26.81 6.14
N VAL A 180 -7.70 26.99 7.16
CA VAL A 180 -8.17 28.31 7.58
C VAL A 180 -6.92 28.96 8.14
N MET A 181 -6.18 29.69 7.28
CA MET A 181 -5.22 30.65 7.73
C MET A 181 -6.01 31.75 8.43
N ASN A 182 -5.98 31.72 9.77
CA ASN A 182 -6.27 32.90 10.60
C ASN A 182 -5.03 33.76 10.67
#